data_33270b81ed271435551a2a7b0bb6e928
#
_entry.id   33270b81ed271435551a2a7b0bb6e928
#
_cell.length_a   1.000
_cell.length_b   1.000
_cell.length_c   1.000
_cell.angle_alpha   90.00
_cell.angle_beta   90.00
_cell.angle_gamma   90.00
#
_symmetry.space_group_name_H-M   'P 1'
#
loop_
_entity.id
_entity.type
_entity.pdbx_description
1 polymer ?
#
loop_
_entity_poly.entity_id
_entity_poly.type
_entity_poly.pdbx_seq_one_letter_code
_entity_poly.pdbx_strand_id
1 'polypeptide(L)'
;MLILSDLALQLPDLGAFYSDEGIMPRALLLSVQHRTFPNLHMLSGSLLWVGLLHAATAGAALSLLLGYRSRLACAACWFLLHSLHYRNPWLLDAGHSEMRLVLFWCMFLPLDGASPEEKNCSSPATLGYTLQIGLIYLFAAISKSDPVWTREHTALYYVLNQDAFATGLAHWVRQSADSMRVLTQLALALEWSIPFLLWWRRTRWLGLVLLLVFHLSIAALLRLGMMVPTALVCALGLLPRAPRPPSLRPGTPCTLPGPVRGLLYAACGYIFYINVAVLRLWAVPMPVQAFGYVFQLFQSWPMFAPHPGRADGWFVIEGVRRDGTSVDLWRGGQPVDWRVPEDFAPLYPSQRWRCWLLNLYDKREPEVSQRFLEWACRGRQDLYYARLIYVNEETPPPGKPFMPTPEILAERKFPY
;
A
#
# COMPACT_ATOMS: atom_id res chain seq x y z
N MET A 1 -5.91 -2.76 -16.51
CA MET A 1 -4.66 -3.56 -16.42
C MET A 1 -4.20 -3.69 -14.96
N LEU A 2 -3.91 -2.59 -14.24
CA LEU A 2 -3.35 -2.62 -12.89
C LEU A 2 -4.15 -3.50 -11.91
N ILE A 3 -5.48 -3.30 -11.84
CA ILE A 3 -6.37 -4.13 -10.99
C ILE A 3 -6.29 -5.62 -11.38
N LEU A 4 -6.31 -5.94 -12.67
CA LEU A 4 -6.22 -7.33 -13.14
C LEU A 4 -4.88 -7.97 -12.78
N SER A 5 -3.78 -7.23 -12.91
CA SER A 5 -2.46 -7.71 -12.50
C SER A 5 -2.39 -7.96 -10.99
N ASP A 6 -2.96 -7.04 -10.21
CA ASP A 6 -3.02 -7.17 -8.75
C ASP A 6 -3.84 -8.40 -8.31
N LEU A 7 -5.01 -8.61 -8.91
CA LEU A 7 -5.84 -9.80 -8.65
C LEU A 7 -5.14 -11.10 -9.06
N ALA A 8 -4.46 -11.11 -10.21
CA ALA A 8 -3.72 -12.30 -10.67
C ALA A 8 -2.61 -12.70 -9.69
N LEU A 9 -1.88 -11.73 -9.15
CA LEU A 9 -0.85 -11.95 -8.12
C LEU A 9 -1.41 -12.44 -6.78
N GLN A 10 -2.73 -12.37 -6.56
CA GLN A 10 -3.39 -12.87 -5.35
C GLN A 10 -3.81 -14.34 -5.46
N LEU A 11 -4.02 -14.86 -6.67
CA LEU A 11 -4.61 -16.18 -6.89
C LEU A 11 -3.93 -17.30 -6.11
N PRO A 12 -2.58 -17.40 -6.05
CA PRO A 12 -1.92 -18.49 -5.31
C PRO A 12 -2.23 -18.47 -3.80
N ASP A 13 -2.49 -17.29 -3.25
CA ASP A 13 -2.57 -17.08 -1.80
C ASP A 13 -4.00 -16.81 -1.30
N LEU A 14 -5.04 -16.98 -2.16
CA LEU A 14 -6.43 -16.68 -1.79
C LEU A 14 -6.89 -17.44 -0.54
N GLY A 15 -6.57 -18.73 -0.46
CA GLY A 15 -6.91 -19.57 0.68
C GLY A 15 -6.21 -19.10 1.97
N ALA A 16 -4.92 -18.78 1.88
CA ALA A 16 -4.14 -18.35 3.03
C ALA A 16 -4.62 -17.02 3.62
N PHE A 17 -4.91 -16.03 2.77
CA PHE A 17 -5.17 -14.67 3.24
C PHE A 17 -6.65 -14.31 3.42
N TYR A 18 -7.56 -14.97 2.69
CA TYR A 18 -8.96 -14.51 2.63
C TYR A 18 -9.99 -15.56 3.06
N SER A 19 -9.61 -16.85 3.21
CA SER A 19 -10.52 -17.86 3.72
C SER A 19 -10.54 -17.91 5.26
N ASP A 20 -11.58 -18.52 5.85
CA ASP A 20 -11.63 -18.74 7.30
C ASP A 20 -10.70 -19.89 7.75
N GLU A 21 -10.26 -20.72 6.82
CA GLU A 21 -9.22 -21.73 7.06
C GLU A 21 -7.81 -21.13 7.02
N GLY A 22 -7.65 -19.92 6.53
CA GLY A 22 -6.38 -19.22 6.37
C GLY A 22 -5.80 -18.68 7.69
N ILE A 23 -4.84 -17.76 7.50
CA ILE A 23 -4.10 -17.13 8.61
C ILE A 23 -4.88 -16.01 9.29
N MET A 24 -5.89 -15.42 8.60
CA MET A 24 -6.73 -14.35 9.11
C MET A 24 -8.22 -14.70 8.95
N PRO A 25 -8.79 -15.66 9.73
CA PRO A 25 -10.22 -15.93 9.74
C PRO A 25 -11.03 -14.67 10.05
N ARG A 26 -12.27 -14.58 9.55
CA ARG A 26 -13.16 -13.43 9.81
C ARG A 26 -13.35 -13.16 11.31
N ALA A 27 -13.50 -14.20 12.12
CA ALA A 27 -13.65 -14.06 13.57
C ALA A 27 -12.42 -13.40 14.21
N LEU A 28 -11.19 -13.83 13.81
CA LEU A 28 -9.95 -13.23 14.28
C LEU A 28 -9.78 -11.78 13.79
N LEU A 29 -10.15 -11.50 12.54
CA LEU A 29 -10.12 -10.13 12.04
C LEU A 29 -11.02 -9.21 12.88
N LEU A 30 -12.22 -9.69 13.25
CA LEU A 30 -13.17 -8.93 14.06
C LEU A 30 -12.69 -8.72 15.51
N SER A 31 -11.90 -9.64 16.09
CA SER A 31 -11.36 -9.47 17.45
C SER A 31 -10.25 -8.43 17.50
N VAL A 32 -9.40 -8.36 16.48
CA VAL A 32 -8.24 -7.44 16.46
C VAL A 32 -8.51 -6.10 15.79
N GLN A 33 -9.58 -6.00 14.99
CA GLN A 33 -9.95 -4.79 14.29
C GLN A 33 -11.22 -4.16 14.84
N HIS A 34 -11.09 -3.11 15.62
CA HIS A 34 -12.22 -2.45 16.30
C HIS A 34 -13.21 -1.74 15.36
N ARG A 35 -12.94 -1.64 14.07
CA ARG A 35 -13.78 -0.97 13.08
C ARG A 35 -13.91 -1.82 11.84
N THR A 36 -15.04 -2.50 11.71
CA THR A 36 -15.40 -3.24 10.50
C THR A 36 -16.49 -2.48 9.76
N PHE A 37 -16.30 -2.32 8.46
CA PHE A 37 -17.38 -1.86 7.59
C PHE A 37 -18.08 -3.06 6.96
N PRO A 38 -19.40 -2.98 6.77
CA PRO A 38 -20.11 -4.00 6.00
C PRO A 38 -19.46 -4.16 4.63
N ASN A 39 -19.00 -5.36 4.32
CA ASN A 39 -18.41 -5.66 3.03
C ASN A 39 -18.74 -7.09 2.61
N LEU A 40 -18.72 -7.35 1.31
CA LEU A 40 -19.16 -8.62 0.75
C LEU A 40 -18.24 -9.80 1.16
N HIS A 41 -16.95 -9.56 1.31
CA HIS A 41 -16.01 -10.61 1.71
C HIS A 41 -16.20 -11.06 3.17
N MET A 42 -16.90 -10.29 4.00
CA MET A 42 -17.25 -10.68 5.36
C MET A 42 -18.51 -11.53 5.45
N LEU A 43 -19.28 -11.70 4.36
CA LEU A 43 -20.50 -12.53 4.36
C LEU A 43 -20.17 -14.02 4.46
N SER A 44 -19.10 -14.47 3.80
CA SER A 44 -18.64 -15.85 3.88
C SER A 44 -17.12 -15.93 3.79
N GLY A 45 -16.50 -16.85 4.58
CA GLY A 45 -15.08 -17.16 4.53
C GLY A 45 -14.76 -18.38 3.67
N SER A 46 -15.73 -18.90 2.92
CA SER A 46 -15.48 -20.04 2.01
C SER A 46 -14.62 -19.59 0.82
N LEU A 47 -13.70 -20.45 0.39
CA LEU A 47 -12.84 -20.18 -0.75
C LEU A 47 -13.64 -19.95 -2.05
N LEU A 48 -14.79 -20.65 -2.19
CA LEU A 48 -15.70 -20.45 -3.32
C LEU A 48 -16.24 -19.01 -3.36
N TRP A 49 -16.71 -18.49 -2.21
CA TRP A 49 -17.23 -17.12 -2.14
C TRP A 49 -16.15 -16.08 -2.46
N VAL A 50 -14.96 -16.25 -1.89
CA VAL A 50 -13.82 -15.39 -2.17
C VAL A 50 -13.47 -15.44 -3.66
N GLY A 51 -13.43 -16.62 -4.27
CA GLY A 51 -13.18 -16.80 -5.71
C GLY A 51 -14.24 -16.12 -6.60
N LEU A 52 -15.53 -16.23 -6.24
CA LEU A 52 -16.61 -15.57 -6.96
C LEU A 52 -16.48 -14.04 -6.91
N LEU A 53 -16.15 -13.47 -5.75
CA LEU A 53 -15.93 -12.02 -5.63
C LEU A 53 -14.68 -11.56 -6.38
N HIS A 54 -13.61 -12.37 -6.41
CA HIS A 54 -12.44 -12.12 -7.24
C HIS A 54 -12.78 -12.11 -8.72
N ALA A 55 -13.53 -13.11 -9.19
CA ALA A 55 -13.99 -13.18 -10.57
C ALA A 55 -14.89 -11.99 -10.94
N ALA A 56 -15.80 -11.58 -10.05
CA ALA A 56 -16.63 -10.39 -10.22
C ALA A 56 -15.78 -9.11 -10.33
N THR A 57 -14.76 -8.98 -9.48
CA THR A 57 -13.83 -7.84 -9.51
C THR A 57 -13.03 -7.82 -10.82
N ALA A 58 -12.55 -8.97 -11.26
CA ALA A 58 -11.85 -9.12 -12.55
C ALA A 58 -12.76 -8.79 -13.73
N GLY A 59 -14.01 -9.24 -13.71
CA GLY A 59 -15.04 -8.89 -14.73
C GLY A 59 -15.33 -7.40 -14.80
N ALA A 60 -15.45 -6.72 -13.65
CA ALA A 60 -15.60 -5.27 -13.57
C ALA A 60 -14.36 -4.54 -14.12
N ALA A 61 -13.16 -5.00 -13.74
CA ALA A 61 -11.90 -4.43 -14.21
C ALA A 61 -11.70 -4.64 -15.72
N LEU A 62 -12.11 -5.78 -16.25
CA LEU A 62 -12.10 -6.06 -17.68
C LEU A 62 -13.09 -5.16 -18.44
N SER A 63 -14.31 -4.97 -17.91
CA SER A 63 -15.32 -4.06 -18.46
C SER A 63 -14.78 -2.63 -18.52
N LEU A 64 -14.09 -2.19 -17.45
CA LEU A 64 -13.43 -0.88 -17.40
C LEU A 64 -12.30 -0.77 -18.44
N LEU A 65 -11.48 -1.81 -18.60
CA LEU A 65 -10.40 -1.86 -19.57
C LEU A 65 -10.92 -1.76 -21.02
N LEU A 66 -12.04 -2.44 -21.32
CA LEU A 66 -12.67 -2.46 -22.63
C LEU A 66 -13.51 -1.20 -22.92
N GLY A 67 -13.65 -0.30 -21.93
CA GLY A 67 -14.48 0.90 -22.09
C GLY A 67 -16.00 0.61 -22.09
N TYR A 68 -16.41 -0.57 -21.60
CA TYR A 68 -17.82 -0.94 -21.54
C TYR A 68 -18.44 -0.45 -20.25
N ARG A 69 -19.46 0.44 -20.34
CA ARG A 69 -20.13 1.07 -19.18
C ARG A 69 -19.11 1.53 -18.12
N SER A 70 -18.11 2.28 -18.55
CA SER A 70 -16.90 2.56 -17.76
C SER A 70 -17.19 3.17 -16.40
N ARG A 71 -18.22 4.05 -16.27
CA ARG A 71 -18.60 4.61 -14.96
C ARG A 71 -19.12 3.55 -13.99
N LEU A 72 -19.99 2.66 -14.49
CA LEU A 72 -20.53 1.56 -13.67
C LEU A 72 -19.44 0.56 -13.32
N ALA A 73 -18.58 0.20 -14.29
CA ALA A 73 -17.43 -0.67 -14.07
C ALA A 73 -16.45 -0.07 -13.05
N CYS A 74 -16.20 1.24 -13.12
CA CYS A 74 -15.37 1.94 -12.14
C CYS A 74 -15.97 1.90 -10.72
N ALA A 75 -17.28 2.13 -10.58
CA ALA A 75 -17.98 2.03 -9.31
C ALA A 75 -17.96 0.61 -8.75
N ALA A 76 -18.14 -0.40 -9.60
CA ALA A 76 -18.06 -1.80 -9.22
C ALA A 76 -16.64 -2.16 -8.76
N CYS A 77 -15.59 -1.76 -9.50
CA CYS A 77 -14.20 -1.94 -9.10
C CYS A 77 -13.92 -1.27 -7.74
N TRP A 78 -14.34 -0.03 -7.56
CA TRP A 78 -14.16 0.71 -6.32
C TRP A 78 -14.79 -0.01 -5.13
N PHE A 79 -16.05 -0.45 -5.25
CA PHE A 79 -16.76 -1.14 -4.18
C PHE A 79 -16.18 -2.53 -3.89
N LEU A 80 -15.89 -3.32 -4.92
CA LEU A 80 -15.35 -4.68 -4.75
C LEU A 80 -13.92 -4.68 -4.21
N LEU A 81 -13.07 -3.74 -4.67
CA LEU A 81 -11.73 -3.56 -4.10
C LEU A 81 -11.79 -3.08 -2.65
N HIS A 82 -12.74 -2.21 -2.30
CA HIS A 82 -12.95 -1.86 -0.91
C HIS A 82 -13.27 -3.09 -0.05
N SER A 83 -14.23 -3.88 -0.51
CA SER A 83 -14.61 -5.11 0.17
C SER A 83 -13.44 -6.08 0.34
N LEU A 84 -12.63 -6.25 -0.70
CA LEU A 84 -11.45 -7.11 -0.68
C LEU A 84 -10.38 -6.58 0.29
N HIS A 85 -10.05 -5.30 0.22
CA HIS A 85 -9.02 -4.68 1.03
C HIS A 85 -9.37 -4.67 2.53
N TYR A 86 -10.64 -4.50 2.87
CA TYR A 86 -11.10 -4.59 4.26
C TYR A 86 -11.19 -6.02 4.79
N ARG A 87 -11.18 -7.05 3.92
CA ARG A 87 -11.12 -8.45 4.35
C ARG A 87 -9.77 -8.81 4.97
N ASN A 88 -8.69 -8.21 4.48
CA ASN A 88 -7.37 -8.35 5.10
C ASN A 88 -6.52 -7.09 4.87
N PRO A 89 -6.62 -6.08 5.73
CA PRO A 89 -5.91 -4.81 5.56
C PRO A 89 -4.40 -4.91 5.79
N TRP A 90 -3.90 -6.00 6.35
CA TRP A 90 -2.47 -6.21 6.59
C TRP A 90 -1.67 -6.51 5.32
N LEU A 91 -2.38 -6.75 4.20
CA LEU A 91 -1.75 -7.01 2.89
C LEU A 91 -1.51 -5.74 2.08
N LEU A 92 -2.02 -4.59 2.54
CA LEU A 92 -2.09 -3.37 1.74
C LEU A 92 -0.83 -2.54 1.84
N ASP A 93 -0.45 -1.96 0.70
CA ASP A 93 0.51 -0.88 0.61
C ASP A 93 -0.16 0.45 0.21
N ALA A 94 0.61 1.52 0.11
CA ALA A 94 0.13 2.85 -0.27
C ALA A 94 -0.55 2.87 -1.65
N GLY A 95 -0.08 2.04 -2.59
CA GLY A 95 -0.64 1.94 -3.93
C GLY A 95 -2.08 1.44 -3.95
N HIS A 96 -2.44 0.51 -3.07
CA HIS A 96 -3.82 0.04 -2.93
C HIS A 96 -4.76 1.16 -2.44
N SER A 97 -4.29 2.01 -1.54
CA SER A 97 -5.05 3.17 -1.07
C SER A 97 -5.22 4.22 -2.16
N GLU A 98 -4.14 4.55 -2.87
CA GLU A 98 -4.18 5.47 -4.01
C GLU A 98 -5.12 4.98 -5.11
N MET A 99 -5.10 3.69 -5.45
CA MET A 99 -5.98 3.09 -6.45
C MET A 99 -7.45 3.31 -6.12
N ARG A 100 -7.87 3.07 -4.87
CA ARG A 100 -9.26 3.31 -4.45
C ARG A 100 -9.67 4.77 -4.51
N LEU A 101 -8.78 5.66 -4.05
CA LEU A 101 -9.02 7.12 -4.06
C LEU A 101 -9.19 7.64 -5.49
N VAL A 102 -8.34 7.18 -6.41
CA VAL A 102 -8.43 7.56 -7.82
C VAL A 102 -9.67 6.99 -8.49
N LEU A 103 -10.04 5.74 -8.22
CA LEU A 103 -11.30 5.16 -8.71
C LEU A 103 -12.53 5.95 -8.24
N PHE A 104 -12.54 6.46 -7.01
CA PHE A 104 -13.62 7.34 -6.53
C PHE A 104 -13.78 8.56 -7.44
N TRP A 105 -12.73 9.27 -7.76
CA TRP A 105 -12.82 10.42 -8.65
C TRP A 105 -13.18 10.02 -10.09
N CYS A 106 -12.67 8.89 -10.57
CA CYS A 106 -12.93 8.40 -11.92
C CYS A 106 -14.40 8.08 -12.17
N MET A 107 -15.19 7.68 -11.15
CA MET A 107 -16.63 7.44 -11.30
C MET A 107 -17.41 8.67 -11.84
N PHE A 108 -16.90 9.87 -11.57
CA PHE A 108 -17.54 11.14 -11.93
C PHE A 108 -16.92 11.82 -13.15
N LEU A 109 -15.87 11.20 -13.74
CA LEU A 109 -15.28 11.67 -14.98
C LEU A 109 -16.08 11.18 -16.20
N PRO A 110 -16.04 11.90 -17.34
CA PRO A 110 -16.70 11.48 -18.59
C PRO A 110 -15.88 10.37 -19.26
N LEU A 111 -16.05 9.13 -18.81
CA LEU A 111 -15.30 7.98 -19.32
C LEU A 111 -16.02 7.27 -20.48
N ASP A 112 -17.35 7.27 -20.50
CA ASP A 112 -18.16 6.55 -21.51
C ASP A 112 -18.40 7.40 -22.74
N GLY A 113 -17.80 7.04 -23.87
CA GLY A 113 -18.13 7.59 -25.18
C GLY A 113 -18.14 9.12 -25.31
N ALA A 114 -17.54 9.79 -24.33
CA ALA A 114 -17.55 11.25 -24.26
C ALA A 114 -16.95 11.85 -25.52
N SER A 115 -17.62 12.83 -26.09
CA SER A 115 -17.10 13.63 -27.20
C SER A 115 -15.75 14.28 -26.80
N PRO A 116 -14.88 14.64 -27.75
CA PRO A 116 -13.67 15.39 -27.44
C PRO A 116 -13.93 16.66 -26.62
N GLU A 117 -15.13 17.21 -26.73
CA GLU A 117 -15.61 18.40 -26.00
C GLU A 117 -15.90 18.10 -24.55
N GLU A 118 -16.63 17.02 -24.27
CA GLU A 118 -16.91 16.56 -22.89
C GLU A 118 -15.65 16.12 -22.15
N LYS A 119 -14.68 15.54 -22.85
CA LYS A 119 -13.36 15.16 -22.28
C LYS A 119 -12.54 16.34 -21.80
N ASN A 120 -12.84 17.57 -22.26
CA ASN A 120 -12.12 18.79 -21.90
C ASN A 120 -12.82 19.63 -20.83
N CYS A 121 -13.88 19.12 -20.20
CA CYS A 121 -14.61 19.88 -19.19
C CYS A 121 -13.83 19.98 -17.85
N SER A 122 -13.87 21.17 -17.26
CA SER A 122 -13.45 21.35 -15.89
C SER A 122 -14.63 20.98 -14.98
N SER A 123 -14.45 20.02 -14.11
CA SER A 123 -15.47 19.57 -13.16
C SER A 123 -14.87 19.43 -11.76
N PRO A 124 -15.69 19.39 -10.70
CA PRO A 124 -15.19 19.09 -9.37
C PRO A 124 -14.45 17.76 -9.28
N ALA A 125 -14.81 16.76 -10.12
CA ALA A 125 -14.11 15.49 -10.18
C ALA A 125 -12.70 15.63 -10.77
N THR A 126 -12.51 16.43 -11.82
CA THR A 126 -11.17 16.71 -12.37
C THR A 126 -10.32 17.51 -11.38
N LEU A 127 -10.93 18.43 -10.64
CA LEU A 127 -10.27 19.14 -9.56
C LEU A 127 -9.84 18.17 -8.46
N GLY A 128 -10.77 17.34 -7.96
CA GLY A 128 -10.51 16.36 -6.91
C GLY A 128 -9.42 15.36 -7.30
N TYR A 129 -9.46 14.84 -8.53
CA TYR A 129 -8.41 13.96 -9.06
C TYR A 129 -7.02 14.63 -9.04
N THR A 130 -6.95 15.88 -9.51
CA THR A 130 -5.68 16.62 -9.56
C THR A 130 -5.16 16.97 -8.16
N LEU A 131 -6.07 17.38 -7.25
CA LEU A 131 -5.74 17.64 -5.85
C LEU A 131 -5.29 16.36 -5.16
N GLN A 132 -6.00 15.25 -5.37
CA GLN A 132 -5.68 13.95 -4.73
C GLN A 132 -4.24 13.55 -4.99
N ILE A 133 -3.78 13.57 -6.24
CA ILE A 133 -2.41 13.19 -6.57
C ILE A 133 -1.40 14.17 -5.96
N GLY A 134 -1.64 15.48 -6.07
CA GLY A 134 -0.72 16.47 -5.49
C GLY A 134 -0.65 16.41 -3.96
N LEU A 135 -1.78 16.17 -3.28
CA LEU A 135 -1.83 16.08 -1.82
C LEU A 135 -1.06 14.88 -1.27
N ILE A 136 -0.94 13.77 -2.01
CA ILE A 136 -0.11 12.63 -1.61
C ILE A 136 1.34 13.09 -1.38
N TYR A 137 1.94 13.76 -2.37
CA TYR A 137 3.34 14.22 -2.27
C TYR A 137 3.49 15.37 -1.27
N LEU A 138 2.55 16.31 -1.25
CA LEU A 138 2.60 17.44 -0.33
C LEU A 138 2.61 16.96 1.13
N PHE A 139 1.69 16.08 1.49
CA PHE A 139 1.60 15.60 2.87
C PHE A 139 2.64 14.55 3.22
N ALA A 140 3.17 13.80 2.24
CA ALA A 140 4.37 13.00 2.44
C ALA A 140 5.58 13.87 2.78
N ALA A 141 5.77 15.00 2.08
CA ALA A 141 6.85 15.95 2.37
C ALA A 141 6.69 16.64 3.73
N ILE A 142 5.48 17.16 4.03
CA ILE A 142 5.18 17.82 5.32
C ILE A 142 5.41 16.87 6.51
N SER A 143 5.05 15.60 6.36
CA SER A 143 5.20 14.60 7.41
C SER A 143 6.68 14.28 7.74
N LYS A 144 7.61 14.53 6.81
CA LYS A 144 9.06 14.31 6.97
C LYS A 144 9.73 15.45 7.74
N SER A 145 9.30 15.66 8.99
CA SER A 145 9.70 16.79 9.84
C SER A 145 10.90 16.50 10.75
N ASP A 146 11.30 15.23 10.89
CA ASP A 146 12.39 14.82 11.76
C ASP A 146 13.76 15.35 11.24
N PRO A 147 14.73 15.63 12.15
CA PRO A 147 16.08 16.05 11.79
C PRO A 147 16.79 15.13 10.78
N VAL A 148 16.57 13.82 10.80
CA VAL A 148 17.18 12.88 9.82
C VAL A 148 16.83 13.22 8.37
N TRP A 149 15.65 13.84 8.12
CA TRP A 149 15.25 14.34 6.81
C TRP A 149 15.76 15.76 6.55
N THR A 150 15.60 16.66 7.54
CA THR A 150 15.64 18.11 7.31
C THR A 150 16.98 18.75 7.62
N ARG A 151 17.81 18.15 8.49
CA ARG A 151 19.09 18.71 8.96
C ARG A 151 20.26 17.76 8.73
N GLU A 152 20.11 16.49 9.14
CA GLU A 152 21.17 15.49 9.05
C GLU A 152 21.25 14.90 7.65
N HIS A 153 20.15 14.86 6.92
CA HIS A 153 19.99 14.26 5.59
C HIS A 153 20.47 12.79 5.55
N THR A 154 20.19 12.05 6.64
CA THR A 154 20.56 10.65 6.79
C THR A 154 19.38 9.69 6.61
N ALA A 155 18.20 10.20 6.28
CA ALA A 155 16.97 9.39 6.21
C ALA A 155 17.10 8.22 5.23
N LEU A 156 17.67 8.43 4.04
CA LEU A 156 17.82 7.33 3.07
C LEU A 156 18.82 6.27 3.52
N TYR A 157 19.76 6.58 4.41
CA TYR A 157 20.57 5.54 5.04
C TYR A 157 19.68 4.53 5.77
N TYR A 158 18.74 4.98 6.59
CA TYR A 158 17.83 4.07 7.29
C TYR A 158 16.85 3.38 6.34
N VAL A 159 16.31 4.08 5.32
CA VAL A 159 15.41 3.48 4.33
C VAL A 159 16.08 2.36 3.53
N LEU A 160 17.32 2.58 3.06
CA LEU A 160 18.02 1.60 2.22
C LEU A 160 18.72 0.49 3.02
N ASN A 161 18.73 0.59 4.36
CA ASN A 161 19.12 -0.48 5.26
C ASN A 161 17.93 -1.34 5.72
N GLN A 162 16.71 -1.06 5.28
CA GLN A 162 15.60 -1.99 5.44
C GLN A 162 15.68 -3.06 4.35
N ASP A 163 16.40 -4.13 4.64
CA ASP A 163 16.76 -5.20 3.68
C ASP A 163 15.52 -5.94 3.14
N ALA A 164 14.42 -5.95 3.89
CA ALA A 164 13.13 -6.44 3.41
C ALA A 164 12.64 -5.71 2.15
N PHE A 165 13.02 -4.45 1.94
CA PHE A 165 12.61 -3.63 0.79
C PHE A 165 13.75 -3.37 -0.19
N ALA A 166 15.02 -3.40 0.26
CA ALA A 166 16.18 -3.02 -0.52
C ALA A 166 16.40 -3.91 -1.75
N THR A 167 16.86 -3.31 -2.84
CA THR A 167 17.32 -4.03 -4.05
C THR A 167 18.84 -4.17 -4.00
N GLY A 168 19.42 -4.97 -4.91
CA GLY A 168 20.87 -5.05 -5.06
C GLY A 168 21.52 -3.69 -5.35
N LEU A 169 20.83 -2.79 -6.07
CA LEU A 169 21.32 -1.44 -6.31
C LEU A 169 21.33 -0.61 -5.01
N ALA A 170 20.34 -0.77 -4.13
CA ALA A 170 20.31 -0.11 -2.83
C ALA A 170 21.51 -0.51 -1.97
N HIS A 171 21.87 -1.80 -1.95
CA HIS A 171 23.05 -2.29 -1.24
C HIS A 171 24.35 -1.65 -1.72
N TRP A 172 24.48 -1.39 -3.03
CA TRP A 172 25.63 -0.70 -3.58
C TRP A 172 25.62 0.80 -3.23
N VAL A 173 24.47 1.47 -3.40
CA VAL A 173 24.35 2.92 -3.17
C VAL A 173 24.55 3.29 -1.70
N ARG A 174 24.05 2.47 -0.75
CA ARG A 174 24.16 2.74 0.70
C ARG A 174 25.58 2.72 1.25
N GLN A 175 26.58 2.23 0.48
CA GLN A 175 27.98 2.24 0.89
C GLN A 175 28.59 3.65 0.92
N SER A 176 27.98 4.63 0.22
CA SER A 176 28.45 6.01 0.16
C SER A 176 27.58 6.94 1.01
N ALA A 177 28.15 7.47 2.09
CA ALA A 177 27.45 8.44 2.96
C ALA A 177 27.04 9.71 2.21
N ASP A 178 27.89 10.20 1.30
CA ASP A 178 27.58 11.40 0.51
C ASP A 178 26.44 11.13 -0.47
N SER A 179 26.39 9.95 -1.09
CA SER A 179 25.25 9.54 -1.93
C SER A 179 23.96 9.54 -1.14
N MET A 180 23.98 9.04 0.11
CA MET A 180 22.79 9.03 0.98
C MET A 180 22.28 10.44 1.31
N ARG A 181 23.19 11.36 1.60
CA ARG A 181 22.84 12.76 1.87
C ARG A 181 22.22 13.44 0.66
N VAL A 182 22.89 13.33 -0.50
CA VAL A 182 22.39 13.93 -1.74
C VAL A 182 21.02 13.35 -2.13
N LEU A 183 20.86 12.05 -2.08
CA LEU A 183 19.58 11.40 -2.42
C LEU A 183 18.47 11.76 -1.42
N THR A 184 18.78 11.91 -0.12
CA THR A 184 17.79 12.38 0.88
C THR A 184 17.31 13.79 0.54
N GLN A 185 18.21 14.71 0.22
CA GLN A 185 17.87 16.07 -0.18
C GLN A 185 17.05 16.12 -1.47
N LEU A 186 17.45 15.32 -2.48
CA LEU A 186 16.73 15.22 -3.76
C LEU A 186 15.33 14.65 -3.56
N ALA A 187 15.18 13.58 -2.79
CA ALA A 187 13.87 12.98 -2.51
C ALA A 187 12.92 14.00 -1.86
N LEU A 188 13.39 14.71 -0.85
CA LEU A 188 12.61 15.73 -0.16
C LEU A 188 12.28 16.92 -1.09
N ALA A 189 13.24 17.39 -1.89
CA ALA A 189 13.04 18.46 -2.86
C ALA A 189 12.01 18.09 -3.95
N LEU A 190 12.04 16.84 -4.43
CA LEU A 190 11.07 16.32 -5.39
C LEU A 190 9.67 16.25 -4.79
N GLU A 191 9.51 15.68 -3.59
CA GLU A 191 8.21 15.62 -2.93
C GLU A 191 7.60 17.01 -2.67
N TRP A 192 8.39 18.02 -2.33
CA TRP A 192 7.93 19.38 -2.19
C TRP A 192 7.59 20.03 -3.54
N SER A 193 8.33 19.75 -4.59
CA SER A 193 8.18 20.41 -5.90
C SER A 193 7.03 19.86 -6.72
N ILE A 194 6.86 18.53 -6.74
CA ILE A 194 5.88 17.82 -7.57
C ILE A 194 4.46 18.39 -7.44
N PRO A 195 3.85 18.56 -6.24
CA PRO A 195 2.47 19.01 -6.12
C PRO A 195 2.23 20.38 -6.79
N PHE A 196 3.09 21.34 -6.56
CA PHE A 196 2.94 22.68 -7.13
C PHE A 196 3.11 22.67 -8.65
N LEU A 197 4.04 21.88 -9.16
CA LEU A 197 4.25 21.72 -10.60
C LEU A 197 3.06 21.03 -11.28
N LEU A 198 2.44 20.04 -10.63
CA LEU A 198 1.26 19.34 -11.15
C LEU A 198 0.01 20.23 -11.14
N TRP A 199 -0.17 21.06 -10.14
CA TRP A 199 -1.35 21.92 -10.01
C TRP A 199 -1.34 23.08 -11.01
N TRP A 200 -0.18 23.56 -11.40
CA TRP A 200 -0.08 24.64 -12.38
C TRP A 200 -0.02 24.08 -13.81
N ARG A 201 -0.98 24.43 -14.65
CA ARG A 201 -1.10 23.86 -16.01
C ARG A 201 0.15 24.04 -16.88
N ARG A 202 0.89 25.15 -16.73
CA ARG A 202 2.10 25.46 -17.53
C ARG A 202 3.29 24.57 -17.15
N THR A 203 3.41 24.20 -15.87
CA THR A 203 4.52 23.42 -15.33
C THR A 203 4.17 21.94 -15.14
N ARG A 204 2.91 21.56 -15.38
CA ARG A 204 2.43 20.19 -15.17
C ARG A 204 3.27 19.13 -15.87
N TRP A 205 3.72 19.41 -17.09
CA TRP A 205 4.60 18.50 -17.83
C TRP A 205 5.90 18.23 -17.07
N LEU A 206 6.54 19.27 -16.55
CA LEU A 206 7.74 19.13 -15.73
C LEU A 206 7.42 18.33 -14.46
N GLY A 207 6.30 18.62 -13.79
CA GLY A 207 5.84 17.84 -12.62
C GLY A 207 5.68 16.37 -12.92
N LEU A 208 5.12 15.99 -14.09
CA LEU A 208 4.98 14.60 -14.50
C LEU A 208 6.33 13.92 -14.79
N VAL A 209 7.26 14.63 -15.40
CA VAL A 209 8.63 14.11 -15.64
C VAL A 209 9.35 13.86 -14.32
N LEU A 210 9.27 14.81 -13.37
CA LEU A 210 9.89 14.65 -12.06
C LEU A 210 9.24 13.53 -11.26
N LEU A 211 7.91 13.37 -11.33
CA LEU A 211 7.19 12.26 -10.73
C LEU A 211 7.63 10.92 -11.31
N LEU A 212 7.78 10.83 -12.63
CA LEU A 212 8.29 9.62 -13.30
C LEU A 212 9.70 9.28 -12.81
N VAL A 213 10.62 10.25 -12.81
CA VAL A 213 12.00 10.07 -12.33
C VAL A 213 12.00 9.63 -10.88
N PHE A 214 11.21 10.27 -10.01
CA PHE A 214 11.09 9.93 -8.60
C PHE A 214 10.65 8.48 -8.39
N HIS A 215 9.58 8.05 -9.05
CA HIS A 215 9.06 6.68 -8.89
C HIS A 215 9.95 5.62 -9.54
N LEU A 216 10.61 5.92 -10.66
CA LEU A 216 11.59 5.00 -11.26
C LEU A 216 12.83 4.85 -10.36
N SER A 217 13.27 5.92 -9.68
CA SER A 217 14.35 5.86 -8.69
C SER A 217 13.94 4.99 -7.49
N ILE A 218 12.71 5.14 -7.00
CA ILE A 218 12.16 4.28 -5.96
C ILE A 218 12.13 2.81 -6.42
N ALA A 219 11.64 2.52 -7.62
CA ALA A 219 11.58 1.15 -8.16
C ALA A 219 12.98 0.52 -8.32
N ALA A 220 13.98 1.33 -8.66
CA ALA A 220 15.36 0.87 -8.79
C ALA A 220 15.99 0.51 -7.42
N LEU A 221 15.63 1.24 -6.36
CA LEU A 221 16.23 1.10 -5.03
C LEU A 221 15.39 0.24 -4.09
N LEU A 222 14.06 0.24 -4.23
CA LEU A 222 13.13 -0.37 -3.27
C LEU A 222 12.05 -1.21 -3.95
N ARG A 223 11.72 -2.33 -3.36
CA ARG A 223 10.64 -3.23 -3.76
C ARG A 223 9.35 -2.87 -3.03
N LEU A 224 8.63 -1.81 -3.43
CA LEU A 224 7.44 -1.30 -2.73
C LEU A 224 6.09 -1.77 -3.31
N GLY A 225 6.07 -2.88 -4.05
CA GLY A 225 4.84 -3.51 -4.54
C GLY A 225 4.02 -2.65 -5.48
N MET A 226 2.74 -2.46 -5.17
CA MET A 226 1.79 -1.74 -6.01
C MET A 226 1.96 -0.22 -5.98
N MET A 227 2.75 0.33 -5.06
CA MET A 227 2.90 1.78 -4.91
C MET A 227 3.43 2.45 -6.19
N VAL A 228 4.53 1.94 -6.76
CA VAL A 228 5.13 2.55 -7.94
C VAL A 228 4.24 2.44 -9.18
N PRO A 229 3.77 1.23 -9.60
CA PRO A 229 2.93 1.13 -10.79
C PRO A 229 1.61 1.89 -10.64
N THR A 230 1.03 1.97 -9.45
CA THR A 230 -0.19 2.75 -9.22
C THR A 230 0.07 4.24 -9.41
N ALA A 231 1.09 4.80 -8.79
CA ALA A 231 1.42 6.21 -8.92
C ALA A 231 1.69 6.61 -10.37
N LEU A 232 2.43 5.79 -11.13
CA LEU A 232 2.70 6.03 -12.54
C LEU A 232 1.43 5.99 -13.41
N VAL A 233 0.56 5.00 -13.19
CA VAL A 233 -0.72 4.90 -13.92
C VAL A 233 -1.65 6.06 -13.57
N CYS A 234 -1.74 6.43 -12.30
CA CYS A 234 -2.55 7.56 -11.86
C CYS A 234 -2.04 8.89 -12.44
N ALA A 235 -0.73 9.07 -12.57
CA ALA A 235 -0.15 10.25 -13.20
C ALA A 235 -0.55 10.43 -14.69
N LEU A 236 -0.84 9.33 -15.41
CA LEU A 236 -1.30 9.40 -16.81
C LEU A 236 -2.60 10.21 -16.97
N GLY A 237 -3.48 10.21 -15.96
CA GLY A 237 -4.69 11.02 -15.97
C GLY A 237 -4.45 12.53 -15.93
N LEU A 238 -3.25 12.96 -15.57
CA LEU A 238 -2.82 14.36 -15.53
C LEU A 238 -2.12 14.83 -16.79
N LEU A 239 -1.87 13.92 -17.76
CA LEU A 239 -1.21 14.29 -19.01
C LEU A 239 -1.90 15.48 -19.67
N PRO A 240 -1.14 16.51 -20.09
CA PRO A 240 -1.67 17.63 -20.84
C PRO A 240 -2.30 17.13 -22.14
N ARG A 241 -3.53 17.55 -22.41
CA ARG A 241 -4.19 17.24 -23.66
C ARG A 241 -3.71 18.18 -24.76
N ALA A 242 -3.74 17.71 -26.02
CA ALA A 242 -3.41 18.53 -27.16
C ALA A 242 -4.22 19.85 -27.17
N PRO A 243 -3.62 20.96 -27.62
CA PRO A 243 -4.31 22.22 -27.78
C PRO A 243 -5.57 22.04 -28.62
N ARG A 244 -6.65 22.70 -28.24
CA ARG A 244 -7.93 22.65 -28.93
C ARG A 244 -7.79 23.37 -30.25
N PRO A 245 -8.22 22.78 -31.40
CA PRO A 245 -8.30 23.53 -32.64
C PRO A 245 -9.26 24.73 -32.47
N PRO A 246 -8.93 25.90 -33.01
CA PRO A 246 -9.73 27.13 -32.85
C PRO A 246 -11.17 27.02 -33.31
N SER A 247 -11.45 26.06 -34.18
CA SER A 247 -12.78 25.81 -34.80
C SER A 247 -13.79 25.13 -33.86
N LEU A 248 -13.35 24.57 -32.73
CA LEU A 248 -14.27 23.92 -31.79
C LEU A 248 -14.80 24.94 -30.74
N ARG A 249 -16.12 25.12 -30.68
CA ARG A 249 -16.79 25.96 -29.68
C ARG A 249 -16.36 25.56 -28.26
N PRO A 250 -16.41 26.48 -27.28
CA PRO A 250 -16.24 26.11 -25.87
C PRO A 250 -17.20 24.97 -25.53
N GLY A 251 -16.65 23.80 -25.13
CA GLY A 251 -17.48 22.63 -24.82
C GLY A 251 -18.51 22.96 -23.77
N THR A 252 -19.67 22.37 -23.90
CA THR A 252 -20.71 22.40 -22.89
C THR A 252 -20.11 21.98 -21.55
N PRO A 253 -20.32 22.72 -20.46
CA PRO A 253 -19.83 22.31 -19.14
C PRO A 253 -20.38 20.90 -18.84
N CYS A 254 -19.50 20.02 -18.33
CA CYS A 254 -19.91 18.70 -17.88
C CYS A 254 -20.94 18.91 -16.74
N THR A 255 -22.21 18.83 -17.08
CA THR A 255 -23.32 19.16 -16.18
C THR A 255 -23.59 17.98 -15.24
N LEU A 256 -22.81 17.88 -14.17
CA LEU A 256 -23.19 17.02 -13.07
C LEU A 256 -24.40 17.64 -12.34
N PRO A 257 -25.36 16.83 -11.85
CA PRO A 257 -26.46 17.33 -11.02
C PRO A 257 -25.96 18.15 -9.85
N GLY A 258 -26.70 19.19 -9.46
CA GLY A 258 -26.30 20.12 -8.39
C GLY A 258 -25.89 19.43 -7.09
N PRO A 259 -26.63 18.45 -6.56
CA PRO A 259 -26.26 17.69 -5.37
C PRO A 259 -24.93 16.93 -5.53
N VAL A 260 -24.69 16.32 -6.69
CA VAL A 260 -23.44 15.60 -6.98
C VAL A 260 -22.24 16.57 -7.00
N ARG A 261 -22.42 17.75 -7.61
CA ARG A 261 -21.36 18.79 -7.57
C ARG A 261 -21.04 19.23 -6.14
N GLY A 262 -22.07 19.44 -5.32
CA GLY A 262 -21.92 19.79 -3.91
C GLY A 262 -21.14 18.72 -3.14
N LEU A 263 -21.51 17.45 -3.32
CA LEU A 263 -20.80 16.31 -2.72
C LEU A 263 -19.32 16.26 -3.12
N LEU A 264 -19.01 16.46 -4.40
CA LEU A 264 -17.64 16.43 -4.88
C LEU A 264 -16.79 17.59 -4.37
N TYR A 265 -17.35 18.81 -4.22
CA TYR A 265 -16.65 19.91 -3.56
C TYR A 265 -16.45 19.62 -2.07
N ALA A 266 -17.44 19.05 -1.39
CA ALA A 266 -17.27 18.60 -0.01
C ALA A 266 -16.19 17.52 0.12
N ALA A 267 -16.12 16.58 -0.83
CA ALA A 267 -15.06 15.58 -0.90
C ALA A 267 -13.67 16.21 -1.14
N CYS A 268 -13.54 17.24 -2.00
CA CYS A 268 -12.30 18.00 -2.16
C CYS A 268 -11.87 18.69 -0.85
N GLY A 269 -12.80 19.31 -0.15
CA GLY A 269 -12.53 19.89 1.17
C GLY A 269 -12.15 18.84 2.21
N TYR A 270 -12.83 17.68 2.18
CA TYR A 270 -12.56 16.58 3.07
C TYR A 270 -11.15 16.00 2.89
N ILE A 271 -10.70 15.72 1.66
CA ILE A 271 -9.35 15.16 1.45
C ILE A 271 -8.25 16.13 1.91
N PHE A 272 -8.46 17.43 1.78
CA PHE A 272 -7.55 18.43 2.36
C PHE A 272 -7.60 18.40 3.88
N TYR A 273 -8.80 18.49 4.47
CA TYR A 273 -9.01 18.50 5.92
C TYR A 273 -8.39 17.25 6.59
N ILE A 274 -8.66 16.05 6.07
CA ILE A 274 -8.17 14.82 6.70
C ILE A 274 -6.64 14.71 6.66
N ASN A 275 -6.01 15.13 5.57
CA ASN A 275 -4.55 15.16 5.49
C ASN A 275 -3.93 16.13 6.51
N VAL A 276 -4.55 17.30 6.74
CA VAL A 276 -4.11 18.23 7.79
C VAL A 276 -4.34 17.62 9.18
N ALA A 277 -5.50 17.03 9.42
CA ALA A 277 -5.86 16.46 10.71
C ALA A 277 -4.95 15.30 11.13
N VAL A 278 -4.54 14.42 10.20
CA VAL A 278 -3.64 13.29 10.49
C VAL A 278 -2.21 13.71 10.83
N LEU A 279 -1.82 14.96 10.62
CA LEU A 279 -0.59 15.53 11.18
C LEU A 279 -0.64 15.67 12.72
N ARG A 280 -1.69 15.15 13.36
CA ARG A 280 -1.96 15.20 14.80
C ARG A 280 -2.19 16.61 15.34
N LEU A 281 -2.66 17.52 14.51
CA LEU A 281 -3.00 18.88 14.93
C LEU A 281 -4.26 18.92 15.78
N TRP A 282 -5.22 18.00 15.52
CA TRP A 282 -6.45 17.82 16.30
C TRP A 282 -7.08 16.44 16.11
N ALA A 283 -7.96 16.05 17.05
CA ALA A 283 -8.74 14.83 16.95
C ALA A 283 -9.84 14.98 15.88
N VAL A 284 -9.94 14.03 14.97
CA VAL A 284 -11.00 14.01 13.95
C VAL A 284 -12.30 13.52 14.57
N PRO A 285 -13.40 14.30 14.52
CA PRO A 285 -14.70 13.87 15.05
C PRO A 285 -15.21 12.57 14.37
N MET A 286 -15.88 11.70 15.14
CA MET A 286 -16.38 10.41 14.65
C MET A 286 -17.25 10.50 13.37
N PRO A 287 -18.20 11.44 13.22
CA PRO A 287 -18.99 11.56 11.99
C PRO A 287 -18.12 11.88 10.77
N VAL A 288 -17.07 12.69 10.95
CA VAL A 288 -16.13 13.05 9.88
C VAL A 288 -15.25 11.86 9.50
N GLN A 289 -14.82 11.08 10.49
CA GLN A 289 -14.13 9.81 10.21
C GLN A 289 -15.03 8.84 9.45
N ALA A 290 -16.28 8.67 9.92
CA ALA A 290 -17.25 7.78 9.29
C ALA A 290 -17.50 8.15 7.82
N PHE A 291 -17.65 9.44 7.49
CA PHE A 291 -17.73 9.91 6.11
C PHE A 291 -16.52 9.44 5.29
N GLY A 292 -15.31 9.64 5.81
CA GLY A 292 -14.10 9.21 5.12
C GLY A 292 -14.01 7.70 4.90
N TYR A 293 -14.45 6.92 5.84
CA TYR A 293 -14.45 5.46 5.71
C TYR A 293 -15.53 4.98 4.73
N VAL A 294 -16.75 5.53 4.77
CA VAL A 294 -17.84 5.16 3.86
C VAL A 294 -17.50 5.47 2.40
N PHE A 295 -16.94 6.67 2.15
CA PHE A 295 -16.53 7.09 0.80
C PHE A 295 -15.07 6.72 0.47
N GLN A 296 -14.37 6.03 1.38
CA GLN A 296 -12.96 5.64 1.24
C GLN A 296 -12.01 6.80 0.97
N LEU A 297 -12.34 7.96 1.49
CA LEU A 297 -11.56 9.20 1.38
C LEU A 297 -10.66 9.43 2.59
N PHE A 298 -10.78 8.59 3.64
CA PHE A 298 -9.84 8.63 4.76
C PHE A 298 -8.46 8.17 4.29
N GLN A 299 -7.47 9.02 4.49
CA GLN A 299 -6.13 8.79 3.97
C GLN A 299 -5.06 9.42 4.88
N SER A 300 -3.88 8.85 4.85
CA SER A 300 -2.69 9.34 5.53
C SER A 300 -1.46 8.89 4.75
N TRP A 301 -0.47 9.75 4.59
CA TRP A 301 0.69 9.51 3.73
C TRP A 301 2.03 9.64 4.48
N PRO A 302 2.22 8.97 5.62
CA PRO A 302 3.46 9.05 6.39
C PRO A 302 4.55 8.12 5.85
N MET A 303 4.79 8.12 4.53
CA MET A 303 5.78 7.27 3.88
C MET A 303 7.19 7.61 4.40
N PHE A 304 7.74 6.72 5.24
CA PHE A 304 9.02 6.91 5.95
C PHE A 304 9.05 8.18 6.83
N ALA A 305 7.91 8.58 7.37
CA ALA A 305 7.73 9.79 8.17
C ALA A 305 7.11 9.48 9.55
N PRO A 306 7.41 10.28 10.59
CA PRO A 306 8.29 11.46 10.58
C PRO A 306 9.76 11.11 10.38
N HIS A 307 10.20 9.93 10.76
CA HIS A 307 11.49 9.31 10.50
C HIS A 307 11.29 7.92 9.90
N PRO A 308 12.24 7.40 9.12
CA PRO A 308 12.21 6.01 8.68
C PRO A 308 12.22 5.04 9.86
N GLY A 309 11.53 3.91 9.73
CA GLY A 309 11.68 2.80 10.66
C GLY A 309 13.13 2.35 10.74
N ARG A 310 13.58 1.97 11.92
CA ARG A 310 14.94 1.42 12.14
C ARG A 310 14.90 -0.09 12.29
N ALA A 311 13.76 -0.65 12.69
CA ALA A 311 13.59 -2.08 12.83
C ALA A 311 13.58 -2.72 11.44
N ASP A 312 14.46 -3.67 11.25
CA ASP A 312 14.51 -4.60 10.14
C ASP A 312 14.68 -6.01 10.71
N GLY A 313 14.56 -7.04 9.90
CA GLY A 313 14.77 -8.41 10.39
C GLY A 313 14.02 -9.44 9.55
N TRP A 314 14.05 -10.66 10.04
CA TRP A 314 13.45 -11.80 9.35
C TRP A 314 12.72 -12.74 10.30
N PHE A 315 11.80 -13.51 9.71
CA PHE A 315 11.05 -14.51 10.45
C PHE A 315 11.72 -15.88 10.37
N VAL A 316 11.70 -16.60 11.48
CA VAL A 316 12.06 -18.02 11.61
C VAL A 316 10.88 -18.72 12.27
N ILE A 317 10.37 -19.78 11.64
CA ILE A 317 9.41 -20.69 12.28
C ILE A 317 10.15 -21.96 12.67
N GLU A 318 10.73 -21.94 13.87
CA GLU A 318 11.44 -23.10 14.37
C GLU A 318 10.47 -24.21 14.78
N GLY A 319 10.63 -25.36 14.19
CA GLY A 319 9.96 -26.61 14.58
C GLY A 319 10.97 -27.59 15.16
N VAL A 320 10.74 -28.07 16.37
CA VAL A 320 11.53 -29.13 17.01
C VAL A 320 10.79 -30.45 16.79
N ARG A 321 11.43 -31.38 16.09
CA ARG A 321 10.90 -32.73 15.85
C ARG A 321 11.00 -33.60 17.08
N ARG A 322 10.27 -34.72 17.09
CA ARG A 322 10.33 -35.73 18.16
C ARG A 322 11.67 -36.40 18.33
N ASP A 323 12.52 -36.39 17.30
CA ASP A 323 13.91 -36.85 17.33
C ASP A 323 14.91 -35.82 17.87
N GLY A 324 14.43 -34.64 18.27
CA GLY A 324 15.24 -33.54 18.78
C GLY A 324 15.84 -32.62 17.72
N THR A 325 15.61 -32.86 16.43
CA THR A 325 16.12 -32.00 15.37
C THR A 325 15.31 -30.72 15.24
N SER A 326 16.00 -29.57 15.09
CA SER A 326 15.37 -28.26 14.83
C SER A 326 15.39 -27.94 13.32
N VAL A 327 14.25 -27.53 12.79
CA VAL A 327 14.06 -27.17 11.38
C VAL A 327 13.31 -25.85 11.26
N ASP A 328 13.59 -25.09 10.21
CA ASP A 328 12.84 -23.90 9.85
C ASP A 328 11.66 -24.28 8.93
N LEU A 329 10.45 -24.23 9.48
CA LEU A 329 9.22 -24.58 8.75
C LEU A 329 8.90 -23.55 7.65
N TRP A 330 9.33 -22.29 7.82
CA TRP A 330 9.14 -21.25 6.83
C TRP A 330 10.02 -21.47 5.60
N ARG A 331 11.22 -22.01 5.82
CA ARG A 331 12.18 -22.38 4.76
C ARG A 331 12.05 -23.84 4.30
N GLY A 332 10.84 -24.41 4.36
CA GLY A 332 10.59 -25.76 3.86
C GLY A 332 11.21 -26.90 4.68
N GLY A 333 11.52 -26.66 5.95
CA GLY A 333 12.08 -27.69 6.85
C GLY A 333 13.59 -27.84 6.76
N GLN A 334 14.30 -26.87 6.23
CA GLN A 334 15.77 -26.79 6.30
C GLN A 334 16.25 -26.60 7.74
N PRO A 335 17.51 -26.87 8.07
CA PRO A 335 18.08 -26.52 9.37
C PRO A 335 17.91 -25.02 9.67
N VAL A 336 17.65 -24.69 10.93
CA VAL A 336 17.51 -23.28 11.33
C VAL A 336 18.85 -22.56 11.14
N ASP A 337 18.83 -21.42 10.43
CA ASP A 337 19.96 -20.53 10.25
C ASP A 337 19.67 -19.17 10.89
N TRP A 338 20.46 -18.80 11.89
CA TRP A 338 20.34 -17.58 12.66
C TRP A 338 21.18 -16.42 12.10
N ARG A 339 21.98 -16.68 11.06
CA ARG A 339 22.80 -15.64 10.44
C ARG A 339 21.92 -14.66 9.65
N VAL A 340 22.37 -13.43 9.58
CA VAL A 340 21.73 -12.41 8.74
C VAL A 340 21.66 -12.94 7.30
N PRO A 341 20.50 -12.99 6.68
CA PRO A 341 20.36 -13.45 5.30
C PRO A 341 21.12 -12.53 4.33
N GLU A 342 21.84 -13.11 3.38
CA GLU A 342 22.50 -12.32 2.33
C GLU A 342 21.51 -11.63 1.39
N ASP A 343 20.36 -12.27 1.15
CA ASP A 343 19.22 -11.71 0.38
C ASP A 343 17.92 -11.99 1.13
N PHE A 344 17.17 -10.95 1.41
CA PHE A 344 15.86 -11.03 2.06
C PHE A 344 14.72 -11.34 1.08
N ALA A 345 14.92 -11.18 -0.22
CA ALA A 345 13.86 -11.41 -1.20
C ALA A 345 13.29 -12.85 -1.18
N PRO A 346 14.11 -13.90 -1.09
CA PRO A 346 13.61 -15.28 -1.05
C PRO A 346 12.85 -15.64 0.23
N LEU A 347 12.97 -14.82 1.29
CA LEU A 347 12.25 -15.05 2.54
C LEU A 347 10.75 -14.76 2.43
N TYR A 348 10.36 -14.03 1.40
CA TYR A 348 8.98 -13.64 1.17
C TYR A 348 8.46 -14.24 -0.14
N PRO A 349 7.52 -15.20 -0.11
CA PRO A 349 6.97 -15.81 -1.32
C PRO A 349 6.34 -14.81 -2.28
N SER A 350 5.81 -13.70 -1.74
CA SER A 350 5.26 -12.59 -2.52
C SER A 350 5.32 -11.28 -1.74
N GLN A 351 5.08 -10.15 -2.44
CA GLN A 351 4.91 -8.83 -1.81
C GLN A 351 3.85 -8.85 -0.69
N ARG A 352 2.77 -9.62 -0.85
CA ARG A 352 1.71 -9.72 0.15
C ARG A 352 2.16 -10.42 1.41
N TRP A 353 2.92 -11.49 1.27
CA TRP A 353 3.54 -12.17 2.41
C TRP A 353 4.45 -11.23 3.16
N ARG A 354 5.24 -10.42 2.44
CA ARG A 354 6.08 -9.41 3.10
C ARG A 354 5.25 -8.37 3.86
N CYS A 355 4.24 -7.75 3.22
CA CYS A 355 3.38 -6.78 3.89
C CYS A 355 2.71 -7.39 5.12
N TRP A 356 2.20 -8.62 4.99
CA TRP A 356 1.50 -9.30 6.08
C TRP A 356 2.44 -9.60 7.25
N LEU A 357 3.62 -10.15 6.99
CA LEU A 357 4.61 -10.49 8.02
C LEU A 357 5.15 -9.23 8.73
N LEU A 358 5.46 -8.17 7.99
CA LEU A 358 5.90 -6.92 8.59
C LEU A 358 4.79 -6.31 9.47
N ASN A 359 3.53 -6.35 9.03
CA ASN A 359 2.41 -5.93 9.86
C ASN A 359 2.19 -6.86 11.08
N LEU A 360 2.48 -8.16 10.97
CA LEU A 360 2.41 -9.09 12.09
C LEU A 360 3.37 -8.66 13.22
N TYR A 361 4.60 -8.31 12.85
CA TYR A 361 5.59 -7.81 13.81
C TYR A 361 5.22 -6.42 14.35
N ASP A 362 4.82 -5.48 13.48
CA ASP A 362 4.53 -4.10 13.86
C ASP A 362 3.33 -3.98 14.81
N LYS A 363 2.26 -4.71 14.54
CA LYS A 363 1.02 -4.65 15.32
C LYS A 363 1.05 -5.45 16.61
N ARG A 364 1.93 -6.46 16.67
CA ARG A 364 2.15 -7.31 17.86
C ARG A 364 0.86 -7.91 18.44
N GLU A 365 -0.05 -8.38 17.58
CA GLU A 365 -1.28 -9.05 17.99
C GLU A 365 -1.01 -10.53 18.32
N PRO A 366 -1.05 -10.95 19.60
CA PRO A 366 -0.67 -12.32 19.99
C PRO A 366 -1.57 -13.39 19.36
N GLU A 367 -2.88 -13.12 19.24
CA GLU A 367 -3.84 -14.05 18.65
C GLU A 367 -3.53 -14.32 17.16
N VAL A 368 -3.09 -13.29 16.43
CA VAL A 368 -2.72 -13.42 15.02
C VAL A 368 -1.41 -14.17 14.87
N SER A 369 -0.42 -13.90 15.73
CA SER A 369 0.85 -14.62 15.76
C SER A 369 0.64 -16.10 16.07
N GLN A 370 -0.20 -16.40 17.05
CA GLN A 370 -0.57 -17.78 17.43
C GLN A 370 -1.28 -18.50 16.28
N ARG A 371 -2.24 -17.83 15.63
CA ARG A 371 -2.95 -18.39 14.48
C ARG A 371 -2.03 -18.67 13.30
N PHE A 372 -1.08 -17.79 13.03
CA PHE A 372 -0.10 -17.97 11.97
C PHE A 372 0.79 -19.19 12.25
N LEU A 373 1.30 -19.32 13.47
CA LEU A 373 2.07 -20.49 13.88
C LEU A 373 1.28 -21.79 13.73
N GLU A 374 0.01 -21.79 14.15
CA GLU A 374 -0.90 -22.93 13.98
C GLU A 374 -1.10 -23.31 12.51
N TRP A 375 -1.27 -22.29 11.64
CA TRP A 375 -1.42 -22.49 10.20
C TRP A 375 -0.14 -23.10 9.58
N ALA A 376 1.03 -22.59 9.95
CA ALA A 376 2.32 -23.07 9.47
C ALA A 376 2.65 -24.51 9.91
N CYS A 377 2.11 -24.92 11.07
CA CYS A 377 2.30 -26.28 11.60
C CYS A 377 1.26 -27.29 11.13
N ARG A 378 0.31 -26.93 10.25
CA ARG A 378 -0.74 -27.85 9.80
C ARG A 378 -0.18 -29.10 9.11
N GLY A 379 -0.73 -30.24 9.48
CA GLY A 379 -0.32 -31.54 8.91
C GLY A 379 1.03 -32.05 9.40
N ARG A 380 1.70 -31.34 10.30
CA ARG A 380 2.99 -31.75 10.86
C ARG A 380 2.78 -32.55 12.16
N GLN A 381 2.74 -33.86 12.03
CA GLN A 381 2.63 -34.77 13.19
C GLN A 381 4.01 -35.15 13.79
N ASP A 382 5.08 -34.82 13.10
CA ASP A 382 6.46 -35.05 13.51
C ASP A 382 7.00 -34.06 14.54
N LEU A 383 6.26 -32.96 14.80
CA LEU A 383 6.68 -31.91 15.69
C LEU A 383 6.35 -32.23 17.17
N TYR A 384 7.28 -31.89 18.03
CA TYR A 384 7.11 -31.84 19.48
C TYR A 384 6.79 -30.42 19.96
N TYR A 385 7.46 -29.43 19.36
CA TYR A 385 7.37 -28.02 19.73
C TYR A 385 7.59 -27.11 18.51
N ALA A 386 6.96 -25.95 18.50
CA ALA A 386 7.23 -24.94 17.48
C ALA A 386 7.21 -23.51 18.05
N ARG A 387 8.02 -22.61 17.47
CA ARG A 387 8.07 -21.20 17.81
C ARG A 387 8.06 -20.32 16.56
N LEU A 388 7.31 -19.25 16.62
CA LEU A 388 7.41 -18.15 15.68
C LEU A 388 8.33 -17.09 16.26
N ILE A 389 9.43 -16.83 15.58
CA ILE A 389 10.49 -15.94 16.04
C ILE A 389 10.68 -14.86 14.98
N TYR A 390 10.75 -13.61 15.41
CA TYR A 390 11.28 -12.52 14.60
C TYR A 390 12.68 -12.19 15.10
N VAL A 391 13.66 -12.27 14.20
CA VAL A 391 15.02 -11.84 14.51
C VAL A 391 15.11 -10.38 14.12
N ASN A 392 14.98 -9.52 15.12
CA ASN A 392 15.00 -8.08 14.95
C ASN A 392 16.45 -7.59 14.79
N GLU A 393 16.68 -6.83 13.74
CA GLU A 393 17.93 -6.14 13.47
C GLU A 393 17.64 -4.64 13.43
N GLU A 394 17.99 -3.93 14.48
CA GLU A 394 17.83 -2.48 14.51
C GLU A 394 18.98 -1.82 13.75
N THR A 395 18.66 -1.08 12.68
CA THR A 395 19.66 -0.28 11.94
C THR A 395 20.26 0.79 12.86
N PRO A 396 21.53 0.64 13.28
CA PRO A 396 22.18 1.61 14.15
C PRO A 396 22.53 2.90 13.39
N PRO A 397 22.88 3.97 14.10
CA PRO A 397 23.52 5.11 13.47
C PRO A 397 24.76 4.69 12.68
N PRO A 398 25.12 5.41 11.60
CA PRO A 398 26.29 5.09 10.78
C PRO A 398 27.56 4.84 11.60
N GLY A 399 28.26 3.72 11.31
CA GLY A 399 29.51 3.34 11.97
C GLY A 399 29.37 2.50 13.24
N LYS A 400 28.14 2.16 13.66
CA LYS A 400 27.91 1.20 14.75
C LYS A 400 27.61 -0.19 14.22
N PRO A 401 27.99 -1.28 14.93
CA PRO A 401 27.70 -2.65 14.51
C PRO A 401 26.22 -2.98 14.64
N PHE A 402 25.73 -3.85 13.76
CA PHE A 402 24.41 -4.48 13.86
C PHE A 402 24.44 -5.57 14.93
N MET A 403 23.37 -5.69 15.69
CA MET A 403 23.19 -6.71 16.72
C MET A 403 21.79 -7.34 16.62
N PRO A 404 21.64 -8.45 15.87
CA PRO A 404 20.38 -9.15 15.76
C PRO A 404 19.91 -9.68 17.11
N THR A 405 18.62 -9.50 17.42
CA THR A 405 18.02 -9.96 18.67
C THR A 405 16.78 -10.79 18.34
N PRO A 406 16.75 -12.10 18.69
CA PRO A 406 15.57 -12.92 18.48
C PRO A 406 14.48 -12.59 19.48
N GLU A 407 13.24 -12.46 18.99
CA GLU A 407 12.03 -12.21 19.76
C GLU A 407 10.98 -13.28 19.47
N ILE A 408 10.50 -13.98 20.48
CA ILE A 408 9.47 -15.01 20.33
C ILE A 408 8.11 -14.32 20.29
N LEU A 409 7.38 -14.49 19.18
CA LEU A 409 6.05 -13.92 18.95
C LEU A 409 4.92 -14.90 19.31
N ALA A 410 5.15 -16.20 19.13
CA ALA A 410 4.23 -17.26 19.50
C ALA A 410 4.97 -18.57 19.70
N GLU A 411 4.40 -19.46 20.53
CA GLU A 411 4.93 -20.81 20.73
C GLU A 411 3.81 -21.83 20.88
N ARG A 412 4.10 -23.08 20.53
CA ARG A 412 3.14 -24.18 20.60
C ARG A 412 3.82 -25.49 20.95
N LYS A 413 3.26 -26.21 21.90
CA LYS A 413 3.61 -27.63 22.22
C LYS A 413 2.61 -28.55 21.57
N PHE A 414 3.08 -29.68 21.08
CA PHE A 414 2.25 -30.71 20.50
C PHE A 414 2.17 -31.91 21.46
N PRO A 415 0.98 -32.47 21.68
CA PRO A 415 0.84 -33.65 22.51
C PRO A 415 1.62 -34.84 21.90
N TYR A 416 2.03 -35.76 22.76
CA TYR A 416 2.73 -36.97 22.38
C TYR A 416 1.87 -37.89 21.50
#